data_6b27d4ffe5a249a6d34b52ce53008f1c
#
_entry.id   6b27d4ffe5a249a6d34b52ce53008f1c
#
_cell.length_a   1.000
_cell.length_b   1.000
_cell.length_c   1.000
_cell.angle_alpha   90.00
_cell.angle_beta   90.00
_cell.angle_gamma   90.00
#
_symmetry.space_group_name_H-M   'P 1'
#
loop_
_entity.id
_entity.type
_entity.pdbx_description
1 polymer ?
#
loop_
_entity_poly.entity_id
_entity_poly.type
_entity_poly.pdbx_seq_one_letter_code
_entity_poly.pdbx_strand_id
1 'polypeptide(L)'
;MQIVKATRVLARSVLGPRLTALVRGTFLQKLRSMADYRSALRSKRGLEIGGPSPMLADAGQVPIYDVLGSLDNCLYSGSTIWTGEVREGNTFLYHRGKEPGAQIICDATDLQPIKDSTYECVLACHCLEHIANPLRALEEWKRVLKNDGLLLLILPHKDGTFDWRRPITPLAHMIEDCENAVGEQDLTHLPEILELHDLSKDEAAGTKEQFRQRCLANHLNRAMHHHVFDTMAALALVNHAGFQILRVDNLKPFHIIILASRTDQVVDNCGFLAQGGEHWNRSPFPSDHKHRNR
;
A
#
# COMPACT_ATOMS: atom_id res chain seq x y z
N MET A 1 -24.91 -10.08 -4.66
CA MET A 1 -24.35 -9.33 -3.51
C MET A 1 -24.98 -9.74 -2.18
N GLN A 2 -26.30 -9.93 -2.07
CA GLN A 2 -26.96 -10.41 -0.84
C GLN A 2 -26.55 -11.84 -0.44
N ILE A 3 -26.32 -12.75 -1.38
CA ILE A 3 -25.90 -14.14 -1.11
C ILE A 3 -24.53 -14.20 -0.46
N VAL A 4 -23.58 -13.34 -0.86
CA VAL A 4 -22.23 -13.28 -0.26
C VAL A 4 -22.27 -12.69 1.16
N LYS A 5 -23.17 -11.71 1.44
CA LYS A 5 -23.38 -11.19 2.81
C LYS A 5 -24.02 -12.23 3.74
N ALA A 6 -25.03 -12.97 3.26
CA ALA A 6 -25.68 -14.04 4.02
C ALA A 6 -24.68 -15.16 4.36
N THR A 7 -23.84 -15.57 3.41
CA THR A 7 -22.82 -16.60 3.64
C THR A 7 -21.76 -16.13 4.65
N ARG A 8 -21.39 -14.84 4.65
CA ARG A 8 -20.46 -14.26 5.66
C ARG A 8 -21.03 -14.22 7.06
N VAL A 9 -22.33 -13.93 7.22
CA VAL A 9 -22.99 -13.88 8.53
C VAL A 9 -23.24 -15.31 9.05
N LEU A 10 -23.71 -16.25 8.20
CA LEU A 10 -23.86 -17.66 8.57
C LEU A 10 -22.53 -18.33 8.93
N ALA A 11 -21.44 -18.05 8.17
CA ALA A 11 -20.13 -18.59 8.46
C ALA A 11 -19.60 -18.11 9.85
N ARG A 12 -19.94 -16.90 10.29
CA ARG A 12 -19.55 -16.42 11.62
C ARG A 12 -20.35 -17.04 12.78
N SER A 13 -21.61 -17.37 12.55
CA SER A 13 -22.49 -17.90 13.60
C SER A 13 -22.47 -19.44 13.72
N VAL A 14 -22.13 -20.15 12.65
CA VAL A 14 -22.15 -21.62 12.57
C VAL A 14 -20.75 -22.23 12.61
N LEU A 15 -19.75 -21.53 12.08
CA LEU A 15 -18.37 -21.99 12.03
C LEU A 15 -17.52 -21.16 13.00
N GLY A 16 -16.92 -21.82 13.98
CA GLY A 16 -16.02 -21.18 14.93
C GLY A 16 -14.83 -20.46 14.23
N PRO A 17 -14.11 -19.57 14.95
CA PRO A 17 -13.05 -18.72 14.36
C PRO A 17 -12.00 -19.46 13.54
N ARG A 18 -11.70 -20.69 13.89
CA ARG A 18 -10.72 -21.56 13.16
C ARG A 18 -11.25 -22.04 11.81
N LEU A 19 -12.54 -22.35 11.70
CA LEU A 19 -13.14 -22.80 10.44
C LEU A 19 -13.38 -21.62 9.49
N THR A 20 -13.70 -20.45 10.03
CA THR A 20 -13.83 -19.21 9.25
C THR A 20 -12.48 -18.79 8.64
N ALA A 21 -11.37 -19.00 9.36
CA ALA A 21 -10.02 -18.77 8.87
C ALA A 21 -9.64 -19.80 7.77
N LEU A 22 -10.04 -21.06 7.93
CA LEU A 22 -9.80 -22.12 6.93
C LEU A 22 -10.56 -21.85 5.64
N VAL A 23 -11.84 -21.48 5.71
CA VAL A 23 -12.67 -21.13 4.55
C VAL A 23 -12.16 -19.87 3.85
N ARG A 24 -11.72 -18.86 4.60
CA ARG A 24 -11.04 -17.66 4.02
C ARG A 24 -9.75 -18.02 3.31
N GLY A 25 -8.91 -18.88 3.90
CA GLY A 25 -7.66 -19.34 3.28
C GLY A 25 -7.86 -20.13 1.98
N THR A 26 -9.01 -20.80 1.82
CA THR A 26 -9.32 -21.60 0.62
C THR A 26 -9.80 -20.75 -0.56
N PHE A 27 -10.39 -19.57 -0.30
CA PHE A 27 -10.91 -18.65 -1.34
C PHE A 27 -9.98 -17.47 -1.65
N LEU A 28 -8.96 -17.22 -0.83
CA LEU A 28 -7.99 -16.17 -1.12
C LEU A 28 -6.95 -16.70 -2.12
N GLN A 29 -6.85 -16.01 -3.26
CA GLN A 29 -5.81 -16.31 -4.24
C GLN A 29 -4.44 -16.13 -3.56
N LYS A 30 -3.64 -17.20 -3.52
CA LYS A 30 -2.26 -17.13 -3.00
C LYS A 30 -1.34 -16.58 -4.08
N LEU A 31 -0.43 -15.72 -3.66
CA LEU A 31 0.60 -15.18 -4.51
C LEU A 31 1.57 -16.31 -4.93
N ARG A 32 1.71 -16.56 -6.24
CA ARG A 32 2.58 -17.65 -6.76
C ARG A 32 4.05 -17.44 -6.42
N SER A 33 4.47 -16.18 -6.40
CA SER A 33 5.84 -15.73 -6.10
C SER A 33 6.11 -15.51 -4.60
N MET A 34 5.22 -15.97 -3.71
CA MET A 34 5.34 -15.72 -2.26
C MET A 34 6.69 -16.18 -1.69
N ALA A 35 7.22 -17.30 -2.18
CA ALA A 35 8.51 -17.80 -1.74
C ALA A 35 9.66 -16.80 -2.01
N ASP A 36 9.61 -16.09 -3.14
CA ASP A 36 10.64 -15.11 -3.53
C ASP A 36 10.57 -13.88 -2.63
N TYR A 37 9.37 -13.35 -2.34
CA TYR A 37 9.19 -12.23 -1.39
C TYR A 37 9.70 -12.60 0.01
N ARG A 38 9.34 -13.79 0.50
CA ARG A 38 9.78 -14.27 1.81
C ARG A 38 11.29 -14.49 1.87
N SER A 39 11.89 -15.01 0.79
CA SER A 39 13.33 -15.18 0.67
C SER A 39 14.07 -13.86 0.69
N ALA A 40 13.61 -12.89 -0.10
CA ALA A 40 14.21 -11.56 -0.20
C ALA A 40 14.17 -10.78 1.13
N LEU A 41 13.08 -10.92 1.90
CA LEU A 41 12.86 -10.18 3.14
C LEU A 41 13.34 -10.93 4.40
N ARG A 42 13.81 -12.17 4.27
CA ARG A 42 14.21 -13.00 5.41
C ARG A 42 15.29 -12.34 6.24
N SER A 43 15.06 -12.32 7.55
CA SER A 43 15.97 -11.80 8.59
C SER A 43 16.32 -10.31 8.47
N LYS A 44 15.66 -9.56 7.57
CA LYS A 44 15.90 -8.12 7.40
C LYS A 44 15.30 -7.31 8.53
N ARG A 45 16.00 -6.22 8.90
CA ARG A 45 15.46 -5.16 9.74
C ARG A 45 14.64 -4.20 8.86
N GLY A 46 13.34 -4.06 9.16
CA GLY A 46 12.41 -3.27 8.38
C GLY A 46 11.84 -2.07 9.10
N LEU A 47 11.28 -1.14 8.30
CA LEU A 47 10.36 -0.09 8.70
C LEU A 47 9.05 -0.29 7.95
N GLU A 48 7.94 -0.35 8.63
CA GLU A 48 6.61 -0.31 8.01
C GLU A 48 6.04 1.11 8.10
N ILE A 49 5.46 1.57 7.02
CA ILE A 49 4.74 2.85 6.96
C ILE A 49 3.25 2.54 7.02
N GLY A 50 2.60 3.02 8.09
CA GLY A 50 1.16 2.85 8.25
C GLY A 50 0.71 1.51 8.84
N GLY A 51 1.64 0.72 9.42
CA GLY A 51 1.34 -0.62 9.96
C GLY A 51 0.59 -0.63 11.31
N PRO A 52 0.22 -1.84 11.79
CA PRO A 52 0.45 -3.13 11.15
C PRO A 52 -0.58 -3.46 10.07
N SER A 53 -0.13 -3.99 8.94
CA SER A 53 -0.98 -4.31 7.80
C SER A 53 -1.51 -5.75 7.88
N PRO A 54 -2.82 -5.97 7.94
CA PRO A 54 -3.41 -7.31 7.98
C PRO A 54 -3.00 -8.20 6.80
N MET A 55 -2.69 -7.59 5.65
CA MET A 55 -2.25 -8.29 4.45
C MET A 55 -0.88 -8.96 4.63
N LEU A 56 -0.02 -8.39 5.48
CA LEU A 56 1.35 -8.87 5.74
C LEU A 56 1.43 -9.86 6.91
N ALA A 57 0.35 -9.99 7.70
CA ALA A 57 0.25 -10.94 8.81
C ALA A 57 0.03 -12.38 8.32
N ASP A 58 0.19 -13.38 9.20
CA ASP A 58 0.10 -14.83 8.90
C ASP A 58 -1.16 -15.23 8.13
N ALA A 59 -2.31 -14.62 8.46
CA ALA A 59 -3.58 -14.87 7.80
C ALA A 59 -3.81 -14.02 6.54
N GLY A 60 -2.89 -13.14 6.20
CA GLY A 60 -2.96 -12.25 5.05
C GLY A 60 -2.61 -12.95 3.73
N GLN A 61 -2.70 -12.19 2.64
CA GLN A 61 -2.39 -12.70 1.31
C GLN A 61 -0.89 -12.66 0.97
N VAL A 62 -0.12 -11.82 1.69
CA VAL A 62 1.35 -11.65 1.56
C VAL A 62 2.00 -11.80 2.93
N PRO A 63 1.94 -12.99 3.58
CA PRO A 63 2.44 -13.19 4.93
C PRO A 63 3.97 -13.13 4.97
N ILE A 64 4.52 -12.06 5.55
CA ILE A 64 5.97 -11.83 5.63
C ILE A 64 6.47 -11.45 7.03
N TYR A 65 5.59 -11.09 7.97
CA TYR A 65 6.05 -10.64 9.28
C TYR A 65 6.89 -11.69 10.03
N ASP A 66 6.55 -12.97 9.90
CA ASP A 66 7.26 -14.08 10.54
C ASP A 66 8.71 -14.25 10.05
N VAL A 67 9.01 -13.89 8.79
CA VAL A 67 10.36 -14.04 8.21
C VAL A 67 11.27 -12.85 8.46
N LEU A 68 10.73 -11.66 8.80
CA LEU A 68 11.54 -10.49 9.11
C LEU A 68 12.42 -10.70 10.37
N GLY A 69 13.57 -10.07 10.42
CA GLY A 69 14.44 -10.05 11.61
C GLY A 69 13.83 -9.17 12.71
N SER A 70 13.48 -7.95 12.36
CA SER A 70 12.77 -6.98 13.22
C SER A 70 11.99 -6.00 12.35
N LEU A 71 11.00 -5.32 12.94
CA LEU A 71 10.17 -4.35 12.23
C LEU A 71 9.78 -3.21 13.14
N ASP A 72 10.19 -1.99 12.79
CA ASP A 72 9.72 -0.75 13.36
C ASP A 72 8.52 -0.23 12.54
N ASN A 73 7.76 0.72 13.08
CA ASN A 73 6.59 1.31 12.40
C ASN A 73 6.60 2.83 12.47
N CYS A 74 6.16 3.47 11.39
CA CYS A 74 5.91 4.89 11.31
C CYS A 74 4.43 5.18 11.09
N LEU A 75 3.84 6.04 11.95
CA LEU A 75 2.49 6.58 11.80
C LEU A 75 2.54 8.11 11.86
N TYR A 76 1.68 8.77 11.08
CA TYR A 76 1.61 10.23 11.05
C TYR A 76 1.05 10.86 12.35
N SER A 77 0.40 10.06 13.18
CA SER A 77 -0.26 10.52 14.41
C SER A 77 -0.28 9.43 15.47
N GLY A 78 -0.29 9.81 16.74
CA GLY A 78 -0.51 8.92 17.88
C GLY A 78 -1.95 8.36 17.96
N SER A 79 -2.85 8.82 17.10
CA SER A 79 -4.21 8.25 16.98
C SER A 79 -4.64 8.34 15.51
N THR A 80 -5.03 7.21 14.93
CA THR A 80 -5.52 7.14 13.55
C THR A 80 -6.84 6.40 13.48
N ILE A 81 -7.59 6.61 12.40
CA ILE A 81 -8.85 5.90 12.15
C ILE A 81 -8.66 4.39 11.91
N TRP A 82 -7.43 3.95 11.61
CA TRP A 82 -7.10 2.55 11.32
C TRP A 82 -6.55 1.80 12.52
N THR A 83 -5.72 2.44 13.34
CA THR A 83 -5.01 1.80 14.47
C THR A 83 -5.55 2.19 15.83
N GLY A 84 -6.37 3.26 15.91
CA GLY A 84 -6.73 3.87 17.18
C GLY A 84 -5.54 4.55 17.85
N GLU A 85 -5.51 4.58 19.18
CA GLU A 85 -4.41 5.17 19.96
C GLU A 85 -3.18 4.26 19.97
N VAL A 86 -2.03 4.84 19.70
CA VAL A 86 -0.71 4.21 19.78
C VAL A 86 0.24 5.08 20.61
N ARG A 87 1.29 4.46 21.14
CA ARG A 87 2.32 5.14 21.93
C ARG A 87 3.68 4.93 21.29
N GLU A 88 4.51 5.97 21.27
CA GLU A 88 5.90 5.88 20.86
C GLU A 88 6.71 4.93 21.77
N GLY A 89 7.84 4.45 21.24
CA GLY A 89 8.74 3.51 21.90
C GLY A 89 8.56 2.09 21.38
N ASN A 90 9.09 1.10 22.10
CA ASN A 90 9.07 -0.31 21.70
C ASN A 90 7.69 -0.94 21.94
N THR A 91 6.68 -0.46 21.24
CA THR A 91 5.27 -0.83 21.42
C THR A 91 4.62 -1.41 20.17
N PHE A 92 5.33 -1.46 19.05
CA PHE A 92 4.79 -1.96 17.79
C PHE A 92 4.76 -3.49 17.76
N LEU A 93 3.56 -4.06 17.94
CA LEU A 93 3.31 -5.50 17.90
C LEU A 93 2.83 -5.92 16.52
N TYR A 94 3.71 -6.50 15.71
CA TYR A 94 3.41 -6.95 14.34
C TYR A 94 3.27 -8.47 14.20
N HIS A 95 3.92 -9.24 15.08
CA HIS A 95 3.87 -10.71 15.06
C HIS A 95 4.10 -11.31 16.44
N ARG A 96 3.33 -12.35 16.81
CA ARG A 96 3.36 -12.96 18.15
C ARG A 96 4.70 -13.58 18.56
N GLY A 97 5.50 -14.01 17.60
CA GLY A 97 6.82 -14.65 17.84
C GLY A 97 7.99 -13.70 17.73
N LYS A 98 7.75 -12.37 17.70
CA LYS A 98 8.79 -11.35 17.58
C LYS A 98 8.73 -10.36 18.73
N GLU A 99 9.90 -9.82 19.09
CA GLU A 99 9.96 -8.69 19.99
C GLU A 99 9.27 -7.47 19.39
N PRO A 100 8.63 -6.63 20.20
CA PRO A 100 8.03 -5.40 19.73
C PRO A 100 9.06 -4.50 19.05
N GLY A 101 8.70 -3.94 17.89
CA GLY A 101 9.48 -2.89 17.24
C GLY A 101 9.22 -1.51 17.82
N ALA A 102 10.00 -0.54 17.37
CA ALA A 102 9.75 0.87 17.70
C ALA A 102 8.52 1.39 16.97
N GLN A 103 7.61 2.03 17.69
CA GLN A 103 6.55 2.87 17.14
C GLN A 103 7.07 4.30 17.07
N ILE A 104 7.13 4.87 15.89
CA ILE A 104 7.62 6.22 15.60
C ILE A 104 6.43 7.05 15.11
N ILE A 105 6.29 8.27 15.64
CA ILE A 105 5.25 9.21 15.21
C ILE A 105 5.92 10.31 14.37
N CYS A 106 5.81 10.19 13.05
CA CYS A 106 6.30 11.20 12.11
C CYS A 106 5.57 11.06 10.76
N ASP A 107 5.66 12.10 9.94
CA ASP A 107 5.08 12.08 8.60
C ASP A 107 5.88 11.17 7.67
N ALA A 108 5.19 10.41 6.83
CA ALA A 108 5.83 9.51 5.87
C ALA A 108 6.64 10.25 4.78
N THR A 109 6.37 11.55 4.59
CA THR A 109 7.11 12.47 3.69
C THR A 109 8.25 13.19 4.38
N ASP A 110 8.41 13.03 5.71
CA ASP A 110 9.46 13.60 6.53
C ASP A 110 9.85 12.65 7.66
N LEU A 111 10.69 11.68 7.35
CA LEU A 111 11.23 10.71 8.30
C LEU A 111 12.47 11.25 9.05
N GLN A 112 12.53 12.55 9.34
CA GLN A 112 13.66 13.21 9.99
C GLN A 112 14.16 12.54 11.27
N PRO A 113 13.30 11.94 12.13
CA PRO A 113 13.78 11.19 13.30
C PRO A 113 14.63 9.96 12.96
N ILE A 114 14.55 9.49 11.71
CA ILE A 114 15.24 8.28 11.24
C ILE A 114 16.48 8.68 10.44
N LYS A 115 17.64 8.14 10.82
CA LYS A 115 18.90 8.39 10.11
C LYS A 115 18.90 7.73 8.74
N ASP A 116 19.69 8.28 7.82
CA ASP A 116 19.95 7.68 6.52
C ASP A 116 20.47 6.26 6.65
N SER A 117 20.12 5.42 5.68
CA SER A 117 20.64 4.05 5.54
C SER A 117 20.47 3.20 6.81
N THR A 118 19.34 3.35 7.50
CA THR A 118 19.03 2.64 8.76
C THR A 118 18.45 1.25 8.52
N TYR A 119 17.53 1.11 7.52
CA TYR A 119 16.74 -0.08 7.33
C TYR A 119 17.19 -0.89 6.10
N GLU A 120 17.02 -2.21 6.20
CA GLU A 120 17.29 -3.14 5.10
C GLU A 120 16.05 -3.35 4.23
N CYS A 121 14.88 -3.03 4.77
CA CYS A 121 13.65 -2.95 3.98
C CYS A 121 12.68 -1.91 4.52
N VAL A 122 11.89 -1.34 3.61
CA VAL A 122 10.70 -0.51 3.90
C VAL A 122 9.49 -1.23 3.34
N LEU A 123 8.42 -1.28 4.13
CA LEU A 123 7.14 -1.89 3.78
C LEU A 123 6.08 -0.79 3.79
N ALA A 124 5.27 -0.72 2.74
CA ALA A 124 4.12 0.18 2.69
C ALA A 124 2.96 -0.56 2.01
N CYS A 125 1.86 -0.72 2.73
CA CYS A 125 0.72 -1.47 2.26
C CYS A 125 -0.55 -0.63 2.38
N HIS A 126 -1.11 -0.23 1.24
CA HIS A 126 -2.28 0.66 1.18
C HIS A 126 -2.09 1.91 2.03
N CYS A 127 -0.99 2.62 1.75
CA CYS A 127 -0.60 3.83 2.45
C CYS A 127 -0.28 4.98 1.49
N LEU A 128 0.47 4.71 0.40
CA LEU A 128 0.98 5.76 -0.48
C LEU A 128 -0.13 6.50 -1.25
N GLU A 129 -1.26 5.85 -1.53
CA GLU A 129 -2.44 6.45 -2.14
C GLU A 129 -3.09 7.53 -1.28
N HIS A 130 -2.87 7.48 0.03
CA HIS A 130 -3.35 8.45 1.01
C HIS A 130 -2.41 9.64 1.22
N ILE A 131 -1.21 9.61 0.64
CA ILE A 131 -0.20 10.64 0.80
C ILE A 131 -0.32 11.65 -0.34
N ALA A 132 -0.48 12.94 -0.01
CA ALA A 132 -0.65 13.99 -1.00
C ALA A 132 0.59 14.17 -1.89
N ASN A 133 1.78 13.88 -1.37
CA ASN A 133 3.05 13.97 -2.11
C ASN A 133 3.77 12.60 -2.13
N PRO A 134 3.38 11.69 -3.04
CA PRO A 134 3.90 10.34 -3.05
C PRO A 134 5.38 10.25 -3.45
N LEU A 135 5.88 11.17 -4.30
CA LEU A 135 7.30 11.21 -4.66
C LEU A 135 8.17 11.61 -3.46
N ARG A 136 7.76 12.63 -2.70
CA ARG A 136 8.47 13.03 -1.48
C ARG A 136 8.52 11.89 -0.47
N ALA A 137 7.44 11.14 -0.32
CA ALA A 137 7.43 9.94 0.53
C ALA A 137 8.46 8.90 0.05
N LEU A 138 8.48 8.59 -1.26
CA LEU A 138 9.42 7.63 -1.83
C LEU A 138 10.88 8.09 -1.71
N GLU A 139 11.18 9.40 -1.79
CA GLU A 139 12.49 9.97 -1.54
C GLU A 139 12.94 9.72 -0.10
N GLU A 140 12.10 9.98 0.89
CA GLU A 140 12.37 9.72 2.31
C GLU A 140 12.54 8.22 2.59
N TRP A 141 11.69 7.37 2.00
CA TRP A 141 11.81 5.93 2.14
C TRP A 141 13.12 5.41 1.53
N LYS A 142 13.54 5.99 0.39
CA LYS A 142 14.83 5.70 -0.24
C LYS A 142 16.00 6.17 0.64
N ARG A 143 15.89 7.35 1.28
CA ARG A 143 16.93 7.90 2.18
C ARG A 143 17.19 6.97 3.37
N VAL A 144 16.13 6.48 4.01
CA VAL A 144 16.26 5.62 5.21
C VAL A 144 16.64 4.17 4.89
N LEU A 145 16.49 3.72 3.65
CA LEU A 145 16.97 2.42 3.19
C LEU A 145 18.49 2.41 3.06
N LYS A 146 19.12 1.30 3.44
CA LYS A 146 20.52 0.99 3.10
C LYS A 146 20.68 0.82 1.58
N ASN A 147 21.91 0.88 1.08
CA ASN A 147 22.21 0.45 -0.29
C ASN A 147 21.77 -1.01 -0.45
N ASP A 148 21.18 -1.36 -1.60
CA ASP A 148 20.54 -2.63 -1.89
C ASP A 148 19.37 -2.98 -0.95
N GLY A 149 18.91 -2.02 -0.13
CA GLY A 149 17.73 -2.15 0.70
C GLY A 149 16.46 -2.27 -0.14
N LEU A 150 15.47 -3.00 0.35
CA LEU A 150 14.27 -3.37 -0.40
C LEU A 150 13.07 -2.50 -0.03
N LEU A 151 12.31 -2.12 -1.03
CA LEU A 151 10.96 -1.55 -0.88
C LEU A 151 9.94 -2.63 -1.26
N LEU A 152 9.06 -3.00 -0.34
CA LEU A 152 7.83 -3.72 -0.65
C LEU A 152 6.68 -2.73 -0.62
N LEU A 153 6.17 -2.38 -1.79
CA LEU A 153 5.06 -1.45 -1.96
C LEU A 153 3.82 -2.21 -2.44
N ILE A 154 2.71 -2.05 -1.73
CA ILE A 154 1.42 -2.62 -2.10
C ILE A 154 0.42 -1.47 -2.25
N LEU A 155 -0.09 -1.28 -3.46
CA LEU A 155 -1.04 -0.22 -3.83
C LEU A 155 -2.38 -0.80 -4.24
N PRO A 156 -3.47 -0.04 -4.08
CA PRO A 156 -4.78 -0.45 -4.59
C PRO A 156 -4.87 -0.21 -6.10
N HIS A 157 -5.21 -1.26 -6.84
CA HIS A 157 -5.56 -1.13 -8.25
C HIS A 157 -6.99 -0.60 -8.38
N LYS A 158 -7.18 0.46 -9.16
CA LYS A 158 -8.49 1.14 -9.30
C LYS A 158 -9.64 0.19 -9.63
N ASP A 159 -9.45 -0.79 -10.50
CA ASP A 159 -10.54 -1.68 -10.96
C ASP A 159 -11.22 -2.46 -9.83
N GLY A 160 -10.52 -2.67 -8.71
CA GLY A 160 -11.05 -3.40 -7.56
C GLY A 160 -11.54 -2.54 -6.41
N THR A 161 -11.35 -1.22 -6.46
CA THR A 161 -11.65 -0.27 -5.37
C THR A 161 -12.90 0.56 -5.61
N PHE A 162 -13.19 1.44 -4.68
CA PHE A 162 -14.22 2.49 -4.81
C PHE A 162 -13.82 3.59 -5.80
N ASP A 163 -12.54 3.67 -6.19
CA ASP A 163 -12.01 4.66 -7.16
C ASP A 163 -12.15 4.23 -8.62
N TRP A 164 -12.80 3.13 -8.92
CA TRP A 164 -12.83 2.55 -10.27
C TRP A 164 -13.36 3.49 -11.36
N ARG A 165 -14.14 4.51 -10.99
CA ARG A 165 -14.66 5.54 -11.91
C ARG A 165 -13.68 6.69 -12.12
N ARG A 166 -12.78 6.93 -11.16
CA ARG A 166 -11.82 8.04 -11.22
C ARG A 166 -10.78 7.77 -12.33
N PRO A 167 -10.25 8.82 -12.98
CA PRO A 167 -9.12 8.66 -13.89
C PRO A 167 -7.90 8.14 -13.12
N ILE A 168 -6.97 7.50 -13.85
CA ILE A 168 -5.64 7.17 -13.32
C ILE A 168 -4.87 8.46 -13.18
N THR A 169 -4.19 8.67 -12.05
CA THR A 169 -3.37 9.85 -11.84
C THR A 169 -2.11 9.79 -12.73
N PRO A 170 -1.90 10.77 -13.64
CA PRO A 170 -0.70 10.80 -14.47
C PRO A 170 0.57 11.01 -13.63
N LEU A 171 1.69 10.40 -14.03
CA LEU A 171 2.98 10.64 -13.38
C LEU A 171 3.36 12.12 -13.36
N ALA A 172 3.06 12.87 -14.43
CA ALA A 172 3.32 14.30 -14.50
C ALA A 172 2.66 15.09 -13.37
N HIS A 173 1.43 14.71 -12.97
CA HIS A 173 0.73 15.32 -11.85
C HIS A 173 1.44 15.03 -10.51
N MET A 174 1.86 13.79 -10.27
CA MET A 174 2.61 13.44 -9.06
C MET A 174 3.98 14.12 -8.98
N ILE A 175 4.61 14.41 -10.13
CA ILE A 175 5.83 15.22 -10.22
C ILE A 175 5.51 16.69 -9.85
N GLU A 176 4.43 17.25 -10.39
CA GLU A 176 3.99 18.61 -10.10
C GLU A 176 3.65 18.79 -8.62
N ASP A 177 3.02 17.81 -7.99
CA ASP A 177 2.78 17.81 -6.54
C ASP A 177 4.09 17.86 -5.74
N CYS A 178 5.12 17.16 -6.19
CA CYS A 178 6.43 17.19 -5.57
C CYS A 178 7.12 18.53 -5.72
N GLU A 179 7.13 19.09 -6.94
CA GLU A 179 7.72 20.39 -7.24
C GLU A 179 7.05 21.53 -6.48
N ASN A 180 5.72 21.45 -6.29
CA ASN A 180 4.94 22.44 -5.55
C ASN A 180 4.89 22.18 -4.04
N ALA A 181 5.59 21.16 -3.54
CA ALA A 181 5.58 20.75 -2.14
C ALA A 181 4.15 20.59 -1.58
N VAL A 182 3.27 19.95 -2.36
CA VAL A 182 1.87 19.70 -1.98
C VAL A 182 1.82 18.91 -0.67
N GLY A 183 0.94 19.30 0.24
CA GLY A 183 0.76 18.69 1.54
C GLY A 183 -0.66 18.22 1.78
N GLU A 184 -0.89 17.61 2.93
CA GLU A 184 -2.15 16.93 3.28
C GLU A 184 -3.38 17.85 3.44
N GLN A 185 -3.17 19.16 3.36
CA GLN A 185 -4.25 20.15 3.30
C GLN A 185 -4.77 20.36 1.87
N ASP A 186 -4.11 19.74 0.87
CA ASP A 186 -4.56 19.82 -0.51
C ASP A 186 -5.94 19.15 -0.69
N LEU A 187 -6.85 19.89 -1.30
CA LEU A 187 -8.21 19.48 -1.62
C LEU A 187 -8.51 19.61 -3.12
N THR A 188 -7.49 19.72 -3.97
CA THR A 188 -7.66 19.86 -5.43
C THR A 188 -8.39 18.68 -6.03
N HIS A 189 -8.18 17.47 -5.49
CA HIS A 189 -8.88 16.24 -5.88
C HIS A 189 -10.31 16.11 -5.32
N LEU A 190 -10.69 16.94 -4.35
CA LEU A 190 -11.97 16.78 -3.63
C LEU A 190 -13.20 16.79 -4.55
N PRO A 191 -13.33 17.69 -5.55
CA PRO A 191 -14.49 17.68 -6.45
C PRO A 191 -14.63 16.35 -7.20
N GLU A 192 -13.54 15.84 -7.77
CA GLU A 192 -13.51 14.56 -8.47
C GLU A 192 -13.87 13.40 -7.55
N ILE A 193 -13.29 13.38 -6.34
CA ILE A 193 -13.56 12.34 -5.35
C ILE A 193 -15.02 12.32 -4.96
N LEU A 194 -15.64 13.47 -4.67
CA LEU A 194 -17.06 13.57 -4.28
C LEU A 194 -18.02 13.16 -5.40
N GLU A 195 -17.62 13.33 -6.66
CA GLU A 195 -18.40 12.96 -7.83
C GLU A 195 -18.27 11.47 -8.18
N LEU A 196 -17.04 10.95 -8.18
CA LEU A 196 -16.71 9.65 -8.80
C LEU A 196 -16.51 8.51 -7.80
N HIS A 197 -16.30 8.78 -6.51
CA HIS A 197 -16.12 7.75 -5.49
C HIS A 197 -17.39 6.88 -5.36
N ASP A 198 -17.21 5.56 -5.39
CA ASP A 198 -18.31 4.61 -5.28
C ASP A 198 -18.60 4.25 -3.82
N LEU A 199 -19.47 5.01 -3.16
CA LEU A 199 -19.85 4.78 -1.77
C LEU A 199 -20.40 3.36 -1.50
N SER A 200 -20.93 2.68 -2.53
CA SER A 200 -21.43 1.31 -2.35
C SER A 200 -20.31 0.29 -2.09
N LYS A 201 -19.06 0.65 -2.36
CA LYS A 201 -17.87 -0.16 -2.15
C LYS A 201 -17.04 0.30 -0.93
N ASP A 202 -17.41 1.41 -0.29
CA ASP A 202 -16.76 1.95 0.91
C ASP A 202 -17.76 2.00 2.07
N GLU A 203 -17.88 0.89 2.81
CA GLU A 203 -18.79 0.82 3.96
C GLU A 203 -18.42 1.82 5.07
N ALA A 204 -17.15 2.22 5.17
CA ALA A 204 -16.65 3.17 6.17
C ALA A 204 -16.97 4.63 5.82
N ALA A 205 -17.32 4.92 4.57
CA ALA A 205 -17.67 6.28 4.13
C ALA A 205 -18.97 6.80 4.74
N GLY A 206 -19.91 5.90 5.06
CA GLY A 206 -21.22 6.28 5.56
C GLY A 206 -22.08 6.95 4.49
N THR A 207 -22.83 8.00 4.88
CA THR A 207 -23.60 8.81 3.95
C THR A 207 -22.73 9.72 3.10
N LYS A 208 -23.26 10.25 2.00
CA LYS A 208 -22.53 11.21 1.14
C LYS A 208 -22.02 12.42 1.91
N GLU A 209 -22.81 12.93 2.87
CA GLU A 209 -22.40 14.06 3.70
C GLU A 209 -21.30 13.67 4.70
N GLN A 210 -21.40 12.51 5.35
CA GLN A 210 -20.35 12.01 6.23
C GLN A 210 -19.03 11.81 5.46
N PHE A 211 -19.10 11.24 4.26
CA PHE A 211 -17.96 11.10 3.37
C PHE A 211 -17.35 12.47 3.02
N ARG A 212 -18.17 13.47 2.64
CA ARG A 212 -17.71 14.82 2.36
C ARG A 212 -16.97 15.43 3.54
N GLN A 213 -17.54 15.33 4.75
CA GLN A 213 -16.91 15.86 5.97
C GLN A 213 -15.60 15.14 6.28
N ARG A 214 -15.53 13.80 6.09
CA ARG A 214 -14.30 13.02 6.22
C ARG A 214 -13.22 13.53 5.27
N CYS A 215 -13.54 13.77 4.00
CA CYS A 215 -12.59 14.29 3.01
C CYS A 215 -12.12 15.72 3.34
N LEU A 216 -13.02 16.61 3.77
CA LEU A 216 -12.66 17.98 4.19
C LEU A 216 -11.70 18.01 5.39
N ALA A 217 -11.76 16.99 6.23
CA ALA A 217 -10.87 16.83 7.38
C ALA A 217 -9.64 15.94 7.07
N ASN A 218 -9.26 15.77 5.78
CA ASN A 218 -8.19 14.87 5.37
C ASN A 218 -6.86 15.10 6.07
N HIS A 219 -6.48 16.36 6.29
CA HIS A 219 -5.26 16.72 7.01
C HIS A 219 -5.17 16.14 8.44
N LEU A 220 -6.31 15.75 9.04
CA LEU A 220 -6.39 15.11 10.34
C LEU A 220 -6.46 13.58 10.25
N ASN A 221 -7.20 13.06 9.27
CA ASN A 221 -7.55 11.64 9.23
C ASN A 221 -6.86 10.84 8.12
N ARG A 222 -6.27 11.49 7.12
CA ARG A 222 -5.55 10.87 5.99
C ARG A 222 -6.37 9.81 5.23
N ALA A 223 -7.71 9.92 5.22
CA ALA A 223 -8.59 8.89 4.67
C ALA A 223 -8.89 9.02 3.18
N MET A 224 -8.53 10.13 2.58
CA MET A 224 -8.74 10.40 1.17
C MET A 224 -7.66 9.71 0.33
N HIS A 225 -8.05 9.07 -0.79
CA HIS A 225 -7.08 8.69 -1.80
C HIS A 225 -6.78 9.90 -2.67
N HIS A 226 -5.61 10.48 -2.52
CA HIS A 226 -5.16 11.57 -3.40
C HIS A 226 -4.97 11.04 -4.81
N HIS A 227 -4.27 9.92 -4.95
CA HIS A 227 -3.88 9.36 -6.24
C HIS A 227 -4.54 8.02 -6.53
N VAL A 228 -4.81 7.77 -7.81
CA VAL A 228 -5.46 6.57 -8.33
C VAL A 228 -4.49 5.80 -9.20
N PHE A 229 -4.26 4.53 -8.89
CA PHE A 229 -3.28 3.70 -9.55
C PHE A 229 -3.90 2.57 -10.39
N ASP A 230 -3.32 2.34 -11.56
CA ASP A 230 -3.23 1.05 -12.21
C ASP A 230 -1.79 0.55 -12.11
N THR A 231 -1.50 -0.61 -12.68
CA THR A 231 -0.15 -1.18 -12.60
C THR A 231 0.89 -0.28 -13.29
N MET A 232 0.57 0.34 -14.43
CA MET A 232 1.50 1.21 -15.14
C MET A 232 1.84 2.47 -14.34
N ALA A 233 0.84 3.14 -13.77
CA ALA A 233 1.05 4.35 -12.97
C ALA A 233 1.92 4.05 -11.74
N ALA A 234 1.68 2.91 -11.08
CA ALA A 234 2.49 2.47 -9.94
C ALA A 234 3.96 2.21 -10.33
N LEU A 235 4.19 1.50 -11.45
CA LEU A 235 5.55 1.22 -11.93
C LEU A 235 6.27 2.47 -12.41
N ALA A 236 5.57 3.38 -13.10
CA ALA A 236 6.12 4.65 -13.57
C ALA A 236 6.57 5.52 -12.38
N LEU A 237 5.79 5.58 -11.31
CA LEU A 237 6.12 6.30 -10.09
C LEU A 237 7.37 5.73 -9.41
N VAL A 238 7.43 4.40 -9.20
CA VAL A 238 8.57 3.70 -8.57
C VAL A 238 9.85 3.87 -9.40
N ASN A 239 9.72 3.79 -10.74
CA ASN A 239 10.84 4.03 -11.64
C ASN A 239 11.34 5.48 -11.59
N HIS A 240 10.42 6.47 -11.58
CA HIS A 240 10.77 7.89 -11.48
C HIS A 240 11.49 8.21 -10.16
N ALA A 241 11.06 7.59 -9.04
CA ALA A 241 11.73 7.69 -7.75
C ALA A 241 13.12 7.02 -7.72
N GLY A 242 13.55 6.37 -8.82
CA GLY A 242 14.87 5.78 -9.00
C GLY A 242 15.08 4.51 -8.19
N PHE A 243 14.05 3.68 -8.05
CA PHE A 243 14.18 2.32 -7.54
C PHE A 243 14.33 1.32 -8.68
N GLN A 244 15.20 0.33 -8.51
CA GLN A 244 15.26 -0.83 -9.39
C GLN A 244 14.11 -1.78 -9.08
N ILE A 245 13.19 -1.97 -9.99
CA ILE A 245 12.08 -2.93 -9.84
C ILE A 245 12.65 -4.36 -9.99
N LEU A 246 12.33 -5.21 -9.03
CA LEU A 246 12.77 -6.61 -8.99
C LEU A 246 11.63 -7.57 -9.32
N ARG A 247 10.40 -7.21 -8.93
CA ARG A 247 9.23 -8.06 -9.12
C ARG A 247 7.94 -7.24 -9.07
N VAL A 248 6.97 -7.68 -9.87
CA VAL A 248 5.61 -7.12 -9.90
C VAL A 248 4.62 -8.28 -9.93
N ASP A 249 3.65 -8.24 -9.04
CA ASP A 249 2.53 -9.15 -9.02
C ASP A 249 1.21 -8.38 -8.82
N ASN A 250 0.15 -8.87 -9.45
CA ASN A 250 -1.20 -8.33 -9.32
C ASN A 250 -2.11 -9.38 -8.67
N LEU A 251 -2.79 -9.03 -7.59
CA LEU A 251 -3.58 -9.95 -6.80
C LEU A 251 -4.98 -9.39 -6.52
N LYS A 252 -6.03 -10.19 -6.78
CA LYS A 252 -7.39 -9.81 -6.39
C LYS A 252 -7.53 -9.72 -4.86
N PRO A 253 -8.38 -8.83 -4.35
CA PRO A 253 -9.37 -8.03 -5.12
C PRO A 253 -8.81 -6.79 -5.81
N PHE A 254 -7.70 -6.18 -5.34
CA PHE A 254 -7.21 -4.90 -5.85
C PHE A 254 -5.73 -4.62 -5.53
N HIS A 255 -4.87 -5.62 -5.42
CA HIS A 255 -3.49 -5.37 -4.97
C HIS A 255 -2.50 -5.36 -6.14
N ILE A 256 -1.75 -4.27 -6.27
CA ILE A 256 -0.52 -4.15 -7.06
C ILE A 256 0.63 -4.33 -6.07
N ILE A 257 1.46 -5.34 -6.25
CA ILE A 257 2.55 -5.69 -5.33
C ILE A 257 3.86 -5.50 -6.07
N ILE A 258 4.69 -4.60 -5.58
CA ILE A 258 5.98 -4.24 -6.18
C ILE A 258 7.08 -4.52 -5.15
N LEU A 259 8.06 -5.33 -5.53
CA LEU A 259 9.33 -5.42 -4.82
C LEU A 259 10.36 -4.66 -5.64
N ALA A 260 11.00 -3.68 -5.03
CA ALA A 260 12.04 -2.88 -5.66
C ALA A 260 13.24 -2.73 -4.72
N SER A 261 14.38 -2.29 -5.21
CA SER A 261 15.57 -2.03 -4.40
C SER A 261 16.08 -0.61 -4.59
N ARG A 262 16.60 -0.02 -3.51
CA ARG A 262 17.48 1.13 -3.60
C ARG A 262 18.79 0.66 -4.23
N THR A 263 19.29 1.37 -5.22
CA THR A 263 20.58 1.08 -5.85
C THR A 263 21.31 2.37 -6.18
N ASP A 264 22.64 2.33 -6.14
CA ASP A 264 23.50 3.40 -6.64
C ASP A 264 23.91 3.15 -8.11
N GLN A 265 23.48 2.02 -8.69
CA GLN A 265 23.64 1.70 -10.09
C GLN A 265 22.63 2.44 -10.97
N VAL A 266 22.90 2.47 -12.28
CA VAL A 266 21.89 2.95 -13.25
C VAL A 266 20.69 1.99 -13.22
N VAL A 267 19.51 2.56 -12.97
CA VAL A 267 18.26 1.80 -12.93
C VAL A 267 17.83 1.42 -14.35
N ASP A 268 17.57 0.14 -14.58
CA ASP A 268 16.95 -0.38 -15.81
C ASP A 268 15.65 -1.14 -15.48
N ASN A 269 14.54 -0.46 -15.70
CA ASN A 269 13.20 -1.01 -15.52
C ASN A 269 12.46 -1.19 -16.86
N CYS A 270 13.15 -1.09 -18.01
CA CYS A 270 12.53 -1.17 -19.33
C CYS A 270 11.68 -2.43 -19.51
N GLY A 271 12.15 -3.58 -18.99
CA GLY A 271 11.40 -4.84 -19.07
C GLY A 271 10.08 -4.85 -18.28
N PHE A 272 9.97 -4.05 -17.22
CA PHE A 272 8.74 -3.90 -16.44
C PHE A 272 7.80 -2.84 -17.02
N LEU A 273 8.35 -1.80 -17.62
CA LEU A 273 7.58 -0.70 -18.22
C LEU A 273 7.11 -1.03 -19.63
N ALA A 274 7.76 -1.98 -20.31
CA ALA A 274 7.37 -2.41 -21.66
C ALA A 274 6.01 -3.12 -21.64
N GLN A 275 5.14 -2.76 -22.57
CA GLN A 275 3.86 -3.45 -22.77
C GLN A 275 4.10 -4.91 -23.16
N GLY A 276 3.27 -5.82 -22.64
CA GLY A 276 3.33 -7.24 -22.99
C GLY A 276 4.29 -8.09 -22.15
N GLY A 277 4.93 -7.53 -21.12
CA GLY A 277 5.66 -8.28 -20.11
C GLY A 277 4.78 -9.31 -19.37
N GLU A 278 5.42 -10.27 -18.71
CA GLU A 278 4.73 -11.39 -18.06
C GLU A 278 3.70 -10.93 -17.00
N HIS A 279 4.04 -9.90 -16.21
CA HIS A 279 3.17 -9.32 -15.20
C HIS A 279 1.91 -8.68 -15.80
N TRP A 280 2.01 -8.05 -17.00
CA TRP A 280 0.86 -7.53 -17.75
C TRP A 280 -0.07 -8.65 -18.21
N ASN A 281 0.51 -9.73 -18.74
CA ASN A 281 -0.25 -10.87 -19.23
C ASN A 281 -1.00 -11.60 -18.11
N ARG A 282 -0.47 -11.55 -16.89
CA ARG A 282 -1.03 -12.20 -15.71
C ARG A 282 -1.93 -11.32 -14.88
N SER A 283 -1.99 -10.01 -15.14
CA SER A 283 -2.83 -9.10 -14.37
C SER A 283 -4.30 -9.52 -14.46
N PRO A 284 -4.99 -9.62 -13.30
CA PRO A 284 -6.42 -9.91 -13.27
C PRO A 284 -7.29 -8.66 -13.50
N PHE A 285 -6.68 -7.49 -13.79
CA PHE A 285 -7.36 -6.21 -13.87
C PHE A 285 -7.58 -5.79 -15.32
N PRO A 286 -8.86 -5.48 -15.71
CA PRO A 286 -9.18 -5.14 -17.10
C PRO A 286 -8.48 -3.90 -17.63
N SER A 287 -8.23 -2.87 -16.82
CA SER A 287 -7.58 -1.64 -17.28
C SER A 287 -6.13 -1.88 -17.69
N ASP A 288 -5.40 -2.80 -17.05
CA ASP A 288 -4.05 -3.16 -17.46
C ASP A 288 -3.98 -3.73 -18.90
N HIS A 289 -5.08 -4.29 -19.39
CA HIS A 289 -5.15 -4.87 -20.75
C HIS A 289 -5.61 -3.88 -21.82
N LYS A 290 -6.18 -2.74 -21.43
CA LYS A 290 -6.65 -1.71 -22.40
C LYS A 290 -5.51 -1.00 -23.13
N HIS A 291 -4.33 -0.97 -22.57
CA HIS A 291 -3.13 -0.37 -23.18
C HIS A 291 -2.53 -1.21 -24.32
N ARG A 292 -3.03 -2.45 -24.56
CA ARG A 292 -2.55 -3.32 -25.64
C ARG A 292 -2.95 -2.89 -27.05
N ASN A 293 -3.96 -2.02 -27.19
CA ASN A 293 -4.59 -1.69 -28.47
C ASN A 293 -4.40 -0.21 -28.88
N ARG A 294 -3.40 0.47 -28.32
CA ARG A 294 -3.07 1.85 -28.73
C ARG A 294 -1.65 1.98 -29.24
#